data_937abe319bdb572a4d76f474cd23488b
#
_entry.id   937abe319bdb572a4d76f474cd23488b
#
_cell.length_a   1.000
_cell.length_b   1.000
_cell.length_c   1.000
_cell.angle_alpha   90.00
_cell.angle_beta   90.00
_cell.angle_gamma   90.00
#
_symmetry.space_group_name_H-M   'P 1'
#
loop_
_entity.id
_entity.type
_entity.pdbx_description
1 polymer ?
#
loop_
_entity_poly.entity_id
_entity_poly.type
_entity_poly.pdbx_seq_one_letter_code
_entity_poly.pdbx_strand_id
1 'polypeptide(L)'
;LLALLIIFFISPFVNLQIDNRIQLFSFLTVFLFFFATIGGFSSIFTTFITPMIRAWNRISIFINFFSIAGFLILIEILLKKISNLKYFTGNLAVIGLLLSVFGVLEQSLVKDKDASKIINKQYISDKHFVEKIESNIPGGALYQLPYMPFPEVMPINNLASYALFRGYLHSSSLHWSYGCMSGRKGDLFFSNLAVQPLSNQIRAIKPLGFNGVYVDRRGYVDRGKVVETELRKVLSVEPLVSEDKNLVFFPMVSQKK
;
A
#
# COMPACT_ATOMS: atom_id res chain seq x y z
N LEU A 1 -13.76 9.55 -20.82
CA LEU A 1 -13.08 8.41 -21.42
C LEU A 1 -13.87 7.83 -22.60
N LEU A 2 -15.07 7.29 -22.37
CA LEU A 2 -15.86 6.59 -23.42
C LEU A 2 -16.07 7.45 -24.67
N ALA A 3 -16.42 8.72 -24.52
CA ALA A 3 -16.62 9.63 -25.66
C ALA A 3 -15.34 9.79 -26.51
N LEU A 4 -14.18 9.90 -25.87
CA LEU A 4 -12.90 10.02 -26.57
C LEU A 4 -12.51 8.72 -27.28
N LEU A 5 -12.79 7.56 -26.67
CA LEU A 5 -12.61 6.26 -27.33
C LEU A 5 -13.47 6.15 -28.58
N ILE A 6 -14.76 6.51 -28.45
CA ILE A 6 -15.69 6.49 -29.60
C ILE A 6 -15.20 7.43 -30.72
N ILE A 7 -14.79 8.65 -30.40
CA ILE A 7 -14.26 9.60 -31.37
C ILE A 7 -13.01 9.06 -32.05
N PHE A 8 -12.09 8.47 -31.33
CA PHE A 8 -10.87 7.88 -31.90
C PHE A 8 -11.18 6.79 -32.94
N PHE A 9 -12.07 5.85 -32.59
CA PHE A 9 -12.39 4.74 -33.48
C PHE A 9 -13.32 5.12 -34.66
N ILE A 10 -14.17 6.12 -34.48
CA ILE A 10 -15.15 6.50 -35.56
C ILE A 10 -14.57 7.58 -36.47
N SER A 11 -13.70 8.47 -36.00
CA SER A 11 -13.19 9.59 -36.78
C SER A 11 -12.54 9.20 -38.13
N PRO A 12 -11.84 8.07 -38.28
CA PRO A 12 -11.28 7.66 -39.56
C PRO A 12 -12.32 7.25 -40.59
N PHE A 13 -13.51 6.82 -40.17
CA PHE A 13 -14.57 6.28 -41.02
C PHE A 13 -15.64 7.31 -41.39
N VAL A 14 -15.70 8.39 -40.64
CA VAL A 14 -16.69 9.45 -40.86
C VAL A 14 -15.94 10.75 -41.13
N ASN A 15 -16.21 11.37 -42.29
CA ASN A 15 -15.57 12.63 -42.73
C ASN A 15 -16.05 13.84 -41.85
N LEU A 16 -15.94 13.69 -40.54
CA LEU A 16 -16.25 14.76 -39.57
C LEU A 16 -15.04 15.69 -39.43
N GLN A 17 -15.26 16.98 -39.64
CA GLN A 17 -14.27 18.00 -39.26
C GLN A 17 -14.22 18.07 -37.71
N ILE A 18 -13.44 17.20 -37.12
CA ILE A 18 -13.25 17.16 -35.67
C ILE A 18 -12.09 18.12 -35.31
N ASP A 19 -12.28 18.87 -34.25
CA ASP A 19 -11.22 19.76 -33.69
C ASP A 19 -9.95 18.95 -33.40
N ASN A 20 -8.80 19.41 -33.93
CA ASN A 20 -7.51 18.74 -33.78
C ASN A 20 -7.12 18.48 -32.33
N ARG A 21 -7.56 19.33 -31.40
CA ARG A 21 -7.33 19.16 -29.97
C ARG A 21 -8.03 17.89 -29.45
N ILE A 22 -9.28 17.66 -29.86
CA ILE A 22 -10.03 16.44 -29.48
C ILE A 22 -9.39 15.19 -30.06
N GLN A 23 -8.94 15.26 -31.33
CA GLN A 23 -8.24 14.13 -31.94
C GLN A 23 -6.97 13.78 -31.17
N LEU A 24 -6.16 14.78 -30.80
CA LEU A 24 -4.94 14.58 -30.01
C LEU A 24 -5.25 13.96 -28.63
N PHE A 25 -6.22 14.50 -27.88
CA PHE A 25 -6.57 13.96 -26.58
C PHE A 25 -7.20 12.57 -26.66
N SER A 26 -7.97 12.29 -27.71
CA SER A 26 -8.49 10.95 -27.97
C SER A 26 -7.36 9.95 -28.23
N PHE A 27 -6.41 10.30 -29.09
CA PHE A 27 -5.24 9.46 -29.37
C PHE A 27 -4.42 9.18 -28.11
N LEU A 28 -4.07 10.23 -27.34
CA LEU A 28 -3.30 10.08 -26.11
C LEU A 28 -4.03 9.22 -25.08
N THR A 29 -5.33 9.40 -24.92
CA THR A 29 -6.15 8.60 -24.00
C THR A 29 -6.15 7.13 -24.39
N VAL A 30 -6.36 6.81 -25.68
CA VAL A 30 -6.35 5.43 -26.18
C VAL A 30 -4.97 4.80 -26.03
N PHE A 31 -3.93 5.53 -26.42
CA PHE A 31 -2.55 5.07 -26.32
C PHE A 31 -2.18 4.71 -24.87
N LEU A 32 -2.47 5.59 -23.91
CA LEU A 32 -2.22 5.33 -22.49
C LEU A 32 -3.10 4.20 -21.93
N PHE A 33 -4.34 4.08 -22.42
CA PHE A 33 -5.21 2.98 -22.03
C PHE A 33 -4.61 1.62 -22.41
N PHE A 34 -4.03 1.49 -23.62
CA PHE A 34 -3.31 0.28 -24.01
C PHE A 34 -2.04 0.02 -23.20
N PHE A 35 -1.38 1.06 -22.69
CA PHE A 35 -0.28 0.88 -21.75
C PHE A 35 -0.74 0.42 -20.36
N ALA A 36 -1.92 0.86 -19.92
CA ALA A 36 -2.45 0.51 -18.60
C ALA A 36 -3.07 -0.90 -18.53
N THR A 37 -3.41 -1.49 -19.70
CA THR A 37 -4.06 -2.81 -19.74
C THR A 37 -3.05 -3.95 -19.59
N ILE A 38 -3.47 -5.00 -18.88
CA ILE A 38 -2.72 -6.25 -18.74
C ILE A 38 -2.64 -6.92 -20.12
N GLY A 39 -1.42 -7.25 -20.57
CA GLY A 39 -1.21 -7.80 -21.92
C GLY A 39 -1.16 -6.75 -23.03
N GLY A 40 -1.24 -5.46 -22.71
CA GLY A 40 -1.11 -4.35 -23.65
C GLY A 40 0.35 -3.95 -23.93
N PHE A 41 0.56 -2.71 -24.35
CA PHE A 41 1.90 -2.19 -24.68
C PHE A 41 2.88 -2.25 -23.52
N SER A 42 2.41 -2.16 -22.28
CA SER A 42 3.24 -2.34 -21.08
C SER A 42 3.94 -3.69 -21.05
N SER A 43 3.29 -4.76 -21.51
CA SER A 43 3.91 -6.10 -21.56
C SER A 43 5.02 -6.17 -22.59
N ILE A 44 4.81 -5.57 -23.77
CA ILE A 44 5.83 -5.45 -24.82
C ILE A 44 7.02 -4.64 -24.30
N PHE A 45 6.75 -3.48 -23.70
CA PHE A 45 7.76 -2.59 -23.14
C PHE A 45 8.59 -3.29 -22.05
N THR A 46 7.93 -4.01 -21.14
CA THR A 46 8.58 -4.75 -20.04
C THR A 46 9.48 -5.88 -20.56
N THR A 47 9.05 -6.55 -21.65
CA THR A 47 9.80 -7.67 -22.22
C THR A 47 11.04 -7.20 -22.99
N PHE A 48 10.92 -6.13 -23.80
CA PHE A 48 11.96 -5.74 -24.73
C PHE A 48 12.85 -4.58 -24.26
N ILE A 49 12.37 -3.74 -23.33
CA ILE A 49 13.10 -2.53 -22.89
C ILE A 49 13.57 -2.66 -21.45
N THR A 50 12.66 -2.80 -20.47
CA THR A 50 13.04 -2.93 -19.05
C THR A 50 11.92 -3.49 -18.20
N PRO A 51 12.21 -4.49 -17.33
CA PRO A 51 11.26 -4.99 -16.33
C PRO A 51 11.18 -4.13 -15.07
N MET A 52 11.93 -3.02 -14.99
CA MET A 52 12.00 -2.20 -13.76
C MET A 52 10.73 -1.43 -13.47
N ILE A 53 9.94 -1.10 -14.50
CA ILE A 53 8.67 -0.39 -14.33
C ILE A 53 7.57 -1.41 -14.06
N ARG A 54 7.12 -1.47 -12.79
CA ARG A 54 6.09 -2.44 -12.35
C ARG A 54 4.71 -1.81 -12.11
N ALA A 55 4.64 -0.51 -11.87
CA ALA A 55 3.42 0.17 -11.45
C ALA A 55 2.73 0.89 -12.62
N TRP A 56 2.37 0.16 -13.67
CA TRP A 56 1.68 0.68 -14.86
C TRP A 56 0.28 1.25 -14.54
N ASN A 57 -0.34 0.84 -13.44
CA ASN A 57 -1.59 1.40 -12.94
C ASN A 57 -1.50 2.91 -12.63
N ARG A 58 -0.31 3.45 -12.35
CA ARG A 58 -0.10 4.88 -12.14
C ARG A 58 -0.35 5.73 -13.40
N ILE A 59 -0.37 5.12 -14.57
CA ILE A 59 -0.77 5.76 -15.84
C ILE A 59 -2.23 6.24 -15.78
N SER A 60 -3.06 5.66 -14.91
CA SER A 60 -4.46 6.08 -14.72
C SER A 60 -4.62 7.59 -14.45
N ILE A 61 -3.66 8.22 -13.79
CA ILE A 61 -3.66 9.67 -13.53
C ILE A 61 -3.63 10.45 -14.86
N PHE A 62 -2.79 10.03 -15.79
CA PHE A 62 -2.68 10.68 -17.11
C PHE A 62 -3.91 10.40 -17.97
N ILE A 63 -4.46 9.17 -17.91
CA ILE A 63 -5.72 8.82 -18.61
C ILE A 63 -6.85 9.72 -18.10
N ASN A 64 -6.97 9.92 -16.79
CA ASN A 64 -7.96 10.79 -16.20
C ASN A 64 -7.76 12.25 -16.62
N PHE A 65 -6.51 12.74 -16.59
CA PHE A 65 -6.19 14.10 -17.04
C PHE A 65 -6.62 14.35 -18.49
N PHE A 66 -6.20 13.50 -19.42
CA PHE A 66 -6.56 13.67 -20.84
C PHE A 66 -8.06 13.46 -21.09
N SER A 67 -8.71 12.56 -20.33
CA SER A 67 -10.15 12.36 -20.44
C SER A 67 -10.94 13.58 -20.00
N ILE A 68 -10.55 14.22 -18.89
CA ILE A 68 -11.18 15.44 -18.38
C ILE A 68 -10.91 16.60 -19.32
N ALA A 69 -9.66 16.79 -19.75
CA ALA A 69 -9.30 17.87 -20.67
C ALA A 69 -10.05 17.76 -22.00
N GLY A 70 -10.11 16.54 -22.59
CA GLY A 70 -10.87 16.32 -23.80
C GLY A 70 -12.38 16.53 -23.63
N PHE A 71 -12.93 16.15 -22.48
CA PHE A 71 -14.35 16.40 -22.14
C PHE A 71 -14.64 17.88 -22.02
N LEU A 72 -13.78 18.68 -21.39
CA LEU A 72 -13.92 20.12 -21.31
C LEU A 72 -13.86 20.81 -22.68
N ILE A 73 -13.00 20.34 -23.60
CA ILE A 73 -12.94 20.82 -24.97
C ILE A 73 -14.24 20.51 -25.71
N LEU A 74 -14.80 19.30 -25.53
CA LEU A 74 -16.10 18.94 -26.09
C LEU A 74 -17.20 19.85 -25.61
N ILE A 75 -17.25 20.14 -24.31
CA ILE A 75 -18.21 21.11 -23.73
C ILE A 75 -18.00 22.51 -24.34
N GLU A 76 -16.75 22.97 -24.45
CA GLU A 76 -16.44 24.26 -25.08
C GLU A 76 -17.02 24.37 -26.50
N ILE A 77 -16.82 23.32 -27.32
CA ILE A 77 -17.30 23.30 -28.71
C ILE A 77 -18.85 23.27 -28.74
N LEU A 78 -19.48 22.45 -27.89
CA LEU A 78 -20.93 22.38 -27.83
C LEU A 78 -21.53 23.71 -27.38
N LEU A 79 -20.96 24.36 -26.37
CA LEU A 79 -21.43 25.67 -25.91
C LEU A 79 -21.25 26.76 -26.95
N LYS A 80 -20.14 26.78 -27.69
CA LYS A 80 -19.94 27.71 -28.81
C LYS A 80 -20.98 27.56 -29.89
N LYS A 81 -21.50 26.34 -30.09
CA LYS A 81 -22.53 26.07 -31.09
C LYS A 81 -23.94 26.49 -30.64
N ILE A 82 -24.20 26.47 -29.33
CA ILE A 82 -25.56 26.64 -28.77
C ILE A 82 -25.77 28.07 -28.24
N SER A 83 -24.73 28.74 -27.71
CA SER A 83 -24.87 30.02 -27.03
C SER A 83 -24.40 31.23 -27.81
N ASN A 84 -25.13 32.36 -27.69
CA ASN A 84 -24.62 33.65 -28.11
C ASN A 84 -23.35 33.99 -27.32
N LEU A 85 -22.34 34.51 -27.99
CA LEU A 85 -21.00 34.84 -27.45
C LEU A 85 -21.03 35.55 -26.08
N LYS A 86 -22.07 36.36 -25.82
CA LYS A 86 -22.22 37.16 -24.59
C LYS A 86 -22.35 36.33 -23.30
N TYR A 87 -22.85 35.10 -23.38
CA TYR A 87 -23.07 34.24 -22.20
C TYR A 87 -22.13 33.03 -22.14
N PHE A 88 -21.24 32.91 -23.11
CA PHE A 88 -20.36 31.74 -23.26
C PHE A 88 -19.42 31.55 -22.06
N THR A 89 -18.72 32.60 -21.65
CA THR A 89 -17.76 32.53 -20.53
C THR A 89 -18.46 32.26 -19.19
N GLY A 90 -19.65 32.84 -18.99
CA GLY A 90 -20.45 32.58 -17.78
C GLY A 90 -20.91 31.12 -17.69
N ASN A 91 -21.41 30.57 -18.79
CA ASN A 91 -21.87 29.19 -18.83
C ASN A 91 -20.73 28.19 -18.63
N LEU A 92 -19.54 28.45 -19.19
CA LEU A 92 -18.37 27.62 -19.01
C LEU A 92 -17.90 27.63 -17.55
N ALA A 93 -17.89 28.80 -16.90
CA ALA A 93 -17.54 28.93 -15.48
C ALA A 93 -18.52 28.17 -14.57
N VAL A 94 -19.83 28.24 -14.83
CA VAL A 94 -20.85 27.53 -14.07
C VAL A 94 -20.67 26.01 -14.22
N ILE A 95 -20.44 25.50 -15.45
CA ILE A 95 -20.20 24.07 -15.69
C ILE A 95 -18.92 23.61 -14.98
N GLY A 96 -17.84 24.38 -15.07
CA GLY A 96 -16.60 24.09 -14.36
C GLY A 96 -16.77 24.02 -12.84
N LEU A 97 -17.55 24.95 -12.27
CA LEU A 97 -17.90 24.94 -10.85
C LEU A 97 -18.72 23.70 -10.47
N LEU A 98 -19.75 23.35 -11.25
CA LEU A 98 -20.58 22.18 -11.00
C LEU A 98 -19.77 20.87 -11.06
N LEU A 99 -18.87 20.72 -12.05
CA LEU A 99 -17.99 19.56 -12.16
C LEU A 99 -17.02 19.48 -10.98
N SER A 100 -16.48 20.61 -10.53
CA SER A 100 -15.60 20.65 -9.36
C SER A 100 -16.34 20.25 -8.07
N VAL A 101 -17.53 20.79 -7.86
CA VAL A 101 -18.37 20.44 -6.71
C VAL A 101 -18.74 18.94 -6.74
N PHE A 102 -19.13 18.43 -7.91
CA PHE A 102 -19.45 17.00 -8.07
C PHE A 102 -18.23 16.11 -7.77
N GLY A 103 -17.05 16.44 -8.29
CA GLY A 103 -15.83 15.69 -8.01
C GLY A 103 -15.44 15.69 -6.52
N VAL A 104 -15.60 16.81 -5.82
CA VAL A 104 -15.38 16.88 -4.37
C VAL A 104 -16.40 16.03 -3.60
N LEU A 105 -17.67 16.09 -3.99
CA LEU A 105 -18.71 15.28 -3.36
C LEU A 105 -18.48 13.80 -3.56
N GLU A 106 -18.15 13.36 -4.77
CA GLU A 106 -17.86 11.96 -5.07
C GLU A 106 -16.72 11.43 -4.18
N GLN A 107 -15.61 12.16 -4.09
CA GLN A 107 -14.49 11.76 -3.23
C GLN A 107 -14.81 11.77 -1.74
N SER A 108 -15.72 12.64 -1.29
CA SER A 108 -16.10 12.72 0.11
C SER A 108 -17.07 11.62 0.55
N LEU A 109 -17.87 11.07 -0.39
CA LEU A 109 -18.87 10.04 -0.11
C LEU A 109 -18.25 8.64 0.09
N VAL A 110 -17.02 8.39 -0.39
CA VAL A 110 -16.37 7.07 -0.36
C VAL A 110 -15.68 6.76 0.98
N LYS A 111 -15.92 7.50 2.04
CA LYS A 111 -15.40 7.14 3.37
C LYS A 111 -16.23 5.98 3.94
N ASP A 112 -15.73 4.77 3.81
CA ASP A 112 -16.21 3.63 4.58
C ASP A 112 -15.94 3.89 6.07
N LYS A 113 -16.97 4.40 6.76
CA LYS A 113 -16.91 4.75 8.18
C LYS A 113 -16.61 3.53 9.07
N ASP A 114 -17.02 2.35 8.65
CA ASP A 114 -16.83 1.14 9.43
C ASP A 114 -15.43 0.58 9.26
N ALA A 115 -14.87 0.60 8.04
CA ALA A 115 -13.45 0.31 7.83
C ALA A 115 -12.55 1.29 8.59
N SER A 116 -12.87 2.58 8.60
CA SER A 116 -12.13 3.59 9.36
C SER A 116 -12.16 3.34 10.87
N LYS A 117 -13.29 2.89 11.43
CA LYS A 117 -13.40 2.55 12.86
C LYS A 117 -12.56 1.33 13.22
N ILE A 118 -12.57 0.29 12.37
CA ILE A 118 -11.78 -0.93 12.57
C ILE A 118 -10.29 -0.60 12.55
N ILE A 119 -9.84 0.17 11.55
CA ILE A 119 -8.45 0.62 11.41
C ILE A 119 -8.04 1.44 12.63
N ASN A 120 -8.87 2.38 13.09
CA ASN A 120 -8.56 3.21 14.25
C ASN A 120 -8.48 2.40 15.54
N LYS A 121 -9.38 1.44 15.75
CA LYS A 121 -9.33 0.54 16.90
C LYS A 121 -8.04 -0.28 16.92
N GLN A 122 -7.63 -0.80 15.76
CA GLN A 122 -6.39 -1.54 15.63
C GLN A 122 -5.17 -0.64 15.88
N TYR A 123 -5.16 0.56 15.31
CA TYR A 123 -4.10 1.55 15.51
C TYR A 123 -3.90 1.86 17.00
N ILE A 124 -4.97 2.08 17.75
CA ILE A 124 -4.92 2.37 19.18
C ILE A 124 -4.40 1.16 19.97
N SER A 125 -4.89 -0.05 19.67
CA SER A 125 -4.42 -1.29 20.29
C SER A 125 -2.93 -1.53 20.07
N ASP A 126 -2.47 -1.36 18.82
CA ASP A 126 -1.06 -1.53 18.44
C ASP A 126 -0.19 -0.48 19.18
N LYS A 127 -0.63 0.78 19.23
CA LYS A 127 0.05 1.86 19.93
C LYS A 127 0.24 1.58 21.42
N HIS A 128 -0.85 1.29 22.14
CA HIS A 128 -0.79 0.98 23.57
C HIS A 128 0.11 -0.23 23.85
N PHE A 129 0.07 -1.24 22.98
CA PHE A 129 0.89 -2.41 23.15
C PHE A 129 2.38 -2.11 22.97
N VAL A 130 2.75 -1.33 21.95
CA VAL A 130 4.14 -0.94 21.70
C VAL A 130 4.67 -0.01 22.80
N GLU A 131 3.88 0.97 23.25
CA GLU A 131 4.23 1.83 24.39
C GLU A 131 4.50 1.00 25.66
N LYS A 132 3.70 -0.04 25.92
CA LYS A 132 3.91 -0.96 27.03
C LYS A 132 5.21 -1.77 26.88
N ILE A 133 5.57 -2.20 25.69
CA ILE A 133 6.85 -2.86 25.43
C ILE A 133 8.00 -1.88 25.67
N GLU A 134 7.91 -0.68 25.10
CA GLU A 134 8.95 0.35 25.19
C GLU A 134 9.22 0.77 26.64
N SER A 135 8.18 0.85 27.48
CA SER A 135 8.33 1.12 28.91
C SER A 135 9.05 -0.01 29.67
N ASN A 136 8.92 -1.26 29.22
CA ASN A 136 9.60 -2.41 29.84
C ASN A 136 11.07 -2.55 29.41
N ILE A 137 11.38 -2.18 28.17
CA ILE A 137 12.72 -2.34 27.58
C ILE A 137 13.11 -1.09 26.79
N PRO A 138 13.29 0.08 27.41
CA PRO A 138 13.66 1.31 26.70
C PRO A 138 14.92 1.12 25.85
N GLY A 139 14.86 1.49 24.57
CA GLY A 139 15.98 1.31 23.63
C GLY A 139 16.28 -0.15 23.26
N GLY A 140 15.40 -1.08 23.62
CA GLY A 140 15.61 -2.50 23.37
C GLY A 140 15.44 -2.91 21.91
N ALA A 141 16.11 -4.02 21.55
CA ALA A 141 15.97 -4.65 20.23
C ALA A 141 14.99 -5.82 20.28
N LEU A 142 14.12 -5.90 19.26
CA LEU A 142 13.02 -6.87 19.14
C LEU A 142 13.20 -7.76 17.93
N TYR A 143 13.17 -9.06 18.14
CA TYR A 143 13.12 -10.05 17.07
C TYR A 143 11.66 -10.32 16.71
N GLN A 144 11.30 -10.06 15.47
CA GLN A 144 9.91 -10.16 14.98
C GLN A 144 9.66 -11.49 14.29
N LEU A 145 8.55 -12.11 14.64
CA LEU A 145 8.05 -13.37 14.08
C LEU A 145 6.61 -13.22 13.55
N PRO A 146 6.28 -13.90 12.42
CA PRO A 146 7.19 -14.67 11.58
C PRO A 146 8.17 -13.78 10.82
N TYR A 147 9.27 -14.35 10.34
CA TYR A 147 10.13 -13.67 9.38
C TYR A 147 9.33 -13.34 8.11
N MET A 148 9.49 -12.12 7.61
CA MET A 148 8.96 -11.68 6.32
C MET A 148 10.07 -10.96 5.53
N PRO A 149 10.26 -11.28 4.24
CA PRO A 149 11.15 -10.49 3.38
C PRO A 149 10.64 -9.05 3.22
N PHE A 150 11.55 -8.11 2.98
CA PHE A 150 11.23 -6.72 2.68
C PHE A 150 11.87 -6.32 1.33
N PRO A 151 11.23 -5.52 0.44
CA PRO A 151 10.07 -4.65 0.72
C PRO A 151 8.71 -5.29 0.42
N GLU A 152 8.60 -6.13 -0.57
CA GLU A 152 7.31 -6.62 -1.06
C GLU A 152 7.27 -8.14 -1.06
N VAL A 153 6.31 -8.71 -0.35
CA VAL A 153 6.09 -10.13 -0.26
C VAL A 153 4.59 -10.44 -0.28
N MET A 154 4.23 -11.60 -0.75
CA MET A 154 2.85 -12.08 -0.63
C MET A 154 2.47 -12.17 0.85
N PRO A 155 1.19 -11.89 1.21
CA PRO A 155 0.71 -12.05 2.57
C PRO A 155 1.01 -13.46 3.11
N ILE A 156 1.47 -13.54 4.36
CA ILE A 156 1.66 -14.81 5.06
C ILE A 156 0.41 -15.06 5.91
N ASN A 157 -0.45 -15.97 5.50
CA ASN A 157 -1.77 -16.17 6.11
C ASN A 157 -2.56 -14.83 6.15
N ASN A 158 -2.90 -14.35 7.34
CA ASN A 158 -3.62 -13.08 7.54
C ASN A 158 -2.69 -11.89 7.85
N LEU A 159 -1.39 -12.05 7.70
CA LEU A 159 -0.39 -11.01 7.89
C LEU A 159 -0.07 -10.35 6.54
N ALA A 160 -0.55 -9.12 6.35
CA ALA A 160 -0.32 -8.36 5.13
C ALA A 160 1.16 -7.96 4.98
N SER A 161 1.60 -7.70 3.74
CA SER A 161 2.88 -7.06 3.46
C SER A 161 3.01 -5.78 4.29
N TYR A 162 4.20 -5.51 4.80
CA TYR A 162 4.51 -4.37 5.68
C TYR A 162 3.85 -4.36 7.07
N ALA A 163 3.02 -5.36 7.43
CA ALA A 163 2.34 -5.34 8.72
C ALA A 163 3.29 -5.29 9.93
N LEU A 164 4.49 -5.87 9.81
CA LEU A 164 5.50 -5.84 10.86
C LEU A 164 6.11 -4.45 11.11
N PHE A 165 5.94 -3.47 10.19
CA PHE A 165 6.33 -2.07 10.46
C PHE A 165 5.44 -1.35 11.46
N ARG A 166 4.29 -1.89 11.82
CA ARG A 166 3.40 -1.26 12.79
C ARG A 166 4.09 -1.00 14.13
N GLY A 167 4.92 -1.94 14.58
CA GLY A 167 5.73 -1.74 15.78
C GLY A 167 6.64 -0.51 15.67
N TYR A 168 7.35 -0.39 14.57
CA TYR A 168 8.21 0.75 14.28
C TYR A 168 7.46 2.09 14.26
N LEU A 169 6.24 2.12 13.67
CA LEU A 169 5.43 3.33 13.59
C LEU A 169 4.98 3.87 14.96
N HIS A 170 4.90 3.01 15.98
CA HIS A 170 4.42 3.34 17.31
C HIS A 170 5.54 3.45 18.37
N SER A 171 6.80 3.20 18.00
CA SER A 171 7.94 3.27 18.91
C SER A 171 8.83 4.46 18.59
N SER A 172 9.47 5.00 19.62
CA SER A 172 10.43 6.09 19.52
C SER A 172 11.88 5.63 19.71
N SER A 173 12.10 4.59 20.52
CA SER A 173 13.43 4.13 20.90
C SER A 173 13.71 2.65 20.60
N LEU A 174 12.68 1.84 20.26
CA LEU A 174 12.86 0.41 20.02
C LEU A 174 13.51 0.13 18.65
N HIS A 175 14.33 -0.91 18.61
CA HIS A 175 14.95 -1.42 17.40
C HIS A 175 14.25 -2.70 16.92
N TRP A 176 13.92 -2.79 15.64
CA TRP A 176 13.10 -3.85 15.07
C TRP A 176 13.90 -4.68 14.05
N SER A 177 13.75 -6.00 14.06
CA SER A 177 14.46 -6.88 13.13
C SER A 177 13.92 -6.84 11.69
N TYR A 178 12.65 -6.46 11.51
CA TYR A 178 12.03 -6.34 10.18
C TYR A 178 12.51 -5.09 9.45
N GLY A 179 12.58 -5.16 8.12
CA GLY A 179 12.96 -4.05 7.25
C GLY A 179 14.33 -4.21 6.59
N CYS A 180 15.01 -5.32 6.84
CA CYS A 180 16.23 -5.66 6.10
C CYS A 180 15.89 -5.93 4.63
N MET A 181 16.52 -5.16 3.72
CA MET A 181 16.30 -5.29 2.28
C MET A 181 16.65 -6.69 1.79
N SER A 182 15.74 -7.31 1.05
CA SER A 182 15.89 -8.66 0.49
C SER A 182 17.21 -8.83 -0.30
N GLY A 183 17.90 -9.92 -0.05
CA GLY A 183 19.21 -10.24 -0.62
C GLY A 183 20.42 -9.55 0.03
N ARG A 184 20.23 -8.65 1.00
CA ARG A 184 21.33 -8.08 1.77
C ARG A 184 21.70 -8.95 2.98
N LYS A 185 22.89 -8.71 3.56
CA LYS A 185 23.44 -9.52 4.66
C LYS A 185 22.47 -9.71 5.83
N GLY A 186 21.76 -8.66 6.23
CA GLY A 186 20.77 -8.74 7.31
C GLY A 186 19.58 -9.63 6.96
N ASP A 187 19.07 -9.53 5.76
CA ASP A 187 17.98 -10.38 5.27
C ASP A 187 18.42 -11.84 5.16
N LEU A 188 19.60 -12.10 4.58
CA LEU A 188 20.18 -13.45 4.51
C LEU A 188 20.39 -14.07 5.89
N PHE A 189 20.77 -13.26 6.88
CA PHE A 189 20.90 -13.73 8.26
C PHE A 189 19.54 -14.16 8.82
N PHE A 190 18.53 -13.29 8.76
CA PHE A 190 17.21 -13.58 9.33
C PHE A 190 16.46 -14.66 8.55
N SER A 191 16.58 -14.73 7.24
CA SER A 191 15.97 -15.79 6.43
C SER A 191 16.55 -17.17 6.74
N ASN A 192 17.87 -17.27 6.87
CA ASN A 192 18.53 -18.50 7.28
C ASN A 192 18.22 -18.90 8.73
N LEU A 193 18.04 -17.89 9.60
CA LEU A 193 17.67 -18.12 10.98
C LEU A 193 16.23 -18.62 11.11
N ALA A 194 15.31 -18.11 10.31
CA ALA A 194 13.90 -18.44 10.35
C ALA A 194 13.58 -19.91 10.04
N VAL A 195 14.45 -20.60 9.32
CA VAL A 195 14.28 -22.05 9.04
C VAL A 195 14.84 -22.96 10.14
N GLN A 196 15.52 -22.38 11.15
CA GLN A 196 16.06 -23.13 12.28
C GLN A 196 14.99 -23.37 13.35
N PRO A 197 15.14 -24.41 14.20
CA PRO A 197 14.31 -24.56 15.39
C PRO A 197 14.33 -23.31 16.26
N LEU A 198 13.19 -22.97 16.86
CA LEU A 198 13.03 -21.72 17.60
C LEU A 198 14.06 -21.55 18.75
N SER A 199 14.42 -22.64 19.43
CA SER A 199 15.50 -22.63 20.43
C SER A 199 16.85 -22.16 19.87
N ASN A 200 17.17 -22.54 18.63
CA ASN A 200 18.40 -22.10 17.95
C ASN A 200 18.29 -20.62 17.53
N GLN A 201 17.11 -20.19 17.07
CA GLN A 201 16.85 -18.78 16.76
C GLN A 201 17.11 -17.91 17.99
N ILE A 202 16.51 -18.25 19.12
CA ILE A 202 16.70 -17.53 20.38
C ILE A 202 18.18 -17.50 20.83
N ARG A 203 18.86 -18.65 20.72
CA ARG A 203 20.30 -18.73 21.05
C ARG A 203 21.14 -17.82 20.16
N ALA A 204 20.80 -17.69 18.88
CA ALA A 204 21.55 -16.87 17.94
C ALA A 204 21.32 -15.37 18.14
N ILE A 205 20.08 -14.93 18.47
CA ILE A 205 19.76 -13.50 18.59
C ILE A 205 20.15 -12.92 19.96
N LYS A 206 20.20 -13.75 21.02
CA LYS A 206 20.51 -13.28 22.38
C LYS A 206 21.87 -12.57 22.49
N PRO A 207 22.99 -13.10 21.95
CA PRO A 207 24.29 -12.43 21.98
C PRO A 207 24.34 -11.19 21.08
N LEU A 208 23.44 -11.02 20.14
CA LEU A 208 23.33 -9.85 19.28
C LEU A 208 22.61 -8.66 19.97
N GLY A 209 22.20 -8.82 21.21
CA GLY A 209 21.61 -7.75 22.00
C GLY A 209 20.08 -7.63 21.87
N PHE A 210 19.39 -8.62 21.30
CA PHE A 210 17.93 -8.64 21.31
C PHE A 210 17.40 -8.82 22.74
N ASN A 211 16.40 -8.00 23.09
CA ASN A 211 15.81 -7.93 24.44
C ASN A 211 14.45 -8.62 24.51
N GLY A 212 13.88 -9.02 23.38
CA GLY A 212 12.62 -9.73 23.35
C GLY A 212 12.21 -10.21 21.98
N VAL A 213 11.18 -11.05 21.97
CA VAL A 213 10.56 -11.61 20.77
C VAL A 213 9.16 -11.05 20.62
N TYR A 214 8.90 -10.44 19.49
CA TYR A 214 7.60 -9.91 19.10
C TYR A 214 6.95 -10.85 18.09
N VAL A 215 5.77 -11.36 18.39
CA VAL A 215 5.03 -12.33 17.56
C VAL A 215 3.74 -11.70 17.07
N ASP A 216 3.55 -11.71 15.75
CA ASP A 216 2.25 -11.38 15.16
C ASP A 216 1.51 -12.68 14.83
N ARG A 217 0.44 -12.95 15.59
CA ARG A 217 -0.38 -14.17 15.47
C ARG A 217 -1.03 -14.33 14.10
N ARG A 218 -1.24 -13.24 13.37
CA ARG A 218 -1.86 -13.24 12.04
C ARG A 218 -1.01 -13.96 11.00
N GLY A 219 0.30 -14.04 11.22
CA GLY A 219 1.23 -14.74 10.35
C GLY A 219 1.22 -16.28 10.49
N TYR A 220 0.41 -16.81 11.41
CA TYR A 220 0.35 -18.24 11.69
C TYR A 220 -1.05 -18.81 11.48
N VAL A 221 -1.15 -20.00 10.89
CA VAL A 221 -2.42 -20.71 10.66
C VAL A 221 -3.12 -21.01 12.00
N ASP A 222 -2.33 -21.45 13.00
CA ASP A 222 -2.79 -21.79 14.35
C ASP A 222 -2.91 -20.58 15.28
N ARG A 223 -2.79 -19.37 14.74
CA ARG A 223 -2.75 -18.11 15.52
C ARG A 223 -1.60 -18.06 16.54
N GLY A 224 -0.46 -18.66 16.19
CA GLY A 224 0.77 -18.60 16.98
C GLY A 224 0.82 -19.54 18.19
N LYS A 225 -0.11 -20.46 18.36
CA LYS A 225 -0.18 -21.35 19.53
C LYS A 225 1.09 -22.20 19.70
N VAL A 226 1.60 -22.77 18.60
CA VAL A 226 2.80 -23.61 18.64
C VAL A 226 4.02 -22.77 18.98
N VAL A 227 4.24 -21.64 18.28
CA VAL A 227 5.41 -20.78 18.52
C VAL A 227 5.42 -20.18 19.92
N GLU A 228 4.25 -19.77 20.45
CA GLU A 228 4.14 -19.26 21.82
C GLU A 228 4.42 -20.34 22.87
N THR A 229 3.97 -21.58 22.64
CA THR A 229 4.25 -22.71 23.55
C THR A 229 5.75 -23.01 23.61
N GLU A 230 6.42 -22.97 22.46
CA GLU A 230 7.87 -23.16 22.40
C GLU A 230 8.61 -21.98 23.05
N LEU A 231 8.19 -20.73 22.82
CA LEU A 231 8.79 -19.54 23.44
C LEU A 231 8.67 -19.59 24.98
N ARG A 232 7.51 -20.00 25.53
CA ARG A 232 7.34 -20.20 26.97
C ARG A 232 8.32 -21.22 27.52
N LYS A 233 8.53 -22.33 26.81
CA LYS A 233 9.49 -23.38 27.23
C LYS A 233 10.93 -22.88 27.19
N VAL A 234 11.32 -22.17 26.10
CA VAL A 234 12.71 -21.72 25.90
C VAL A 234 13.07 -20.54 26.80
N LEU A 235 12.15 -19.59 26.98
CA LEU A 235 12.39 -18.36 27.72
C LEU A 235 11.97 -18.42 29.18
N SER A 236 11.10 -19.36 29.55
CA SER A 236 10.51 -19.53 30.89
C SER A 236 9.86 -18.23 31.41
N VAL A 237 9.16 -17.51 30.52
CA VAL A 237 8.48 -16.25 30.82
C VAL A 237 7.06 -16.23 30.27
N GLU A 238 6.18 -15.49 30.95
CA GLU A 238 4.84 -15.21 30.42
C GLU A 238 4.87 -13.99 29.51
N PRO A 239 4.16 -14.05 28.37
CA PRO A 239 4.14 -12.96 27.42
C PRO A 239 3.19 -11.83 27.83
N LEU A 240 3.49 -10.62 27.33
CA LEU A 240 2.50 -9.56 27.19
C LEU A 240 1.67 -9.81 25.94
N VAL A 241 0.37 -9.53 26.02
CA VAL A 241 -0.58 -9.70 24.91
C VAL A 241 -1.30 -8.38 24.65
N SER A 242 -1.46 -8.02 23.37
CA SER A 242 -2.23 -6.84 22.96
C SER A 242 -3.72 -6.98 23.29
N GLU A 243 -4.43 -5.85 23.37
CA GLU A 243 -5.87 -5.82 23.67
C GLU A 243 -6.70 -6.58 22.63
N ASP A 244 -6.32 -6.48 21.34
CA ASP A 244 -6.96 -7.19 20.23
C ASP A 244 -6.50 -8.66 20.09
N LYS A 245 -5.59 -9.11 20.96
CA LYS A 245 -5.02 -10.46 21.02
C LYS A 245 -4.29 -10.89 19.74
N ASN A 246 -3.88 -9.95 18.90
CA ASN A 246 -3.13 -10.27 17.69
C ASN A 246 -1.62 -10.25 17.88
N LEU A 247 -1.13 -9.50 18.85
CA LEU A 247 0.29 -9.27 19.08
C LEU A 247 0.70 -9.84 20.44
N VAL A 248 1.88 -10.43 20.49
CA VAL A 248 2.44 -11.03 21.69
C VAL A 248 3.91 -10.66 21.81
N PHE A 249 4.34 -10.32 23.02
CA PHE A 249 5.72 -9.99 23.32
C PHE A 249 6.27 -10.86 24.46
N PHE A 250 7.39 -11.51 24.20
CA PHE A 250 8.15 -12.29 25.18
C PHE A 250 9.43 -11.53 25.55
N PRO A 251 9.58 -11.03 26.79
CA PRO A 251 10.83 -10.43 27.23
C PRO A 251 11.92 -11.48 27.34
N MET A 252 13.11 -11.17 26.84
CA MET A 252 14.30 -11.95 27.09
C MET A 252 15.07 -11.33 28.25
N VAL A 253 14.88 -11.88 29.45
CA VAL A 253 15.56 -11.39 30.65
C VAL A 253 17.06 -11.48 30.44
N SER A 254 17.74 -10.35 30.43
CA SER A 254 19.18 -10.33 30.53
C SER A 254 19.56 -10.84 31.91
N GLN A 255 20.25 -11.99 32.02
CA GLN A 255 20.92 -12.31 33.25
C GLN A 255 21.98 -11.21 33.46
N LYS A 256 21.65 -10.24 34.34
CA LYS A 256 22.69 -9.35 34.90
C LYS A 256 23.76 -10.27 35.53
N LYS A 257 24.93 -10.33 34.89
CA LYS A 257 26.15 -10.78 35.57
C LYS A 257 26.52 -9.76 36.60
#